data_b1458d67b3f7da863571dac71f78dc7a
#
_entry.id   b1458d67b3f7da863571dac71f78dc7a
#
_cell.length_a   1.000
_cell.length_b   1.000
_cell.length_c   1.000
_cell.angle_alpha   90.00
_cell.angle_beta   90.00
_cell.angle_gamma   90.00
#
_symmetry.space_group_name_H-M   'P 1'
#
loop_
_entity.id
_entity.type
_entity.pdbx_description
1 polymer ?
#
loop_
_entity_poly.entity_id
_entity_poly.type
_entity_poly.pdbx_seq_one_letter_code
_entity_poly.pdbx_strand_id
1 'polypeptide(L)' 'MSLKVGDLVSYQDFSAKWIGIVKRVIPGTDRRAVVCWIDPYSGKLDTSSVNSRDTRFRIEAEFNVKSR' A
#
# COMPACT_ATOMS: atom_id res chain seq x y z
N MET A 1 -6.45 10.19 -6.70
CA MET A 1 -6.00 8.94 -7.29
C MET A 1 -6.55 7.79 -6.54
N SER A 2 -6.95 6.76 -7.20
CA SER A 2 -7.47 5.59 -6.54
C SER A 2 -6.40 4.55 -6.39
N LEU A 3 -6.53 3.72 -5.37
CA LEU A 3 -5.65 2.59 -5.16
C LEU A 3 -5.99 1.48 -6.14
N LYS A 4 -4.98 0.78 -6.62
CA LYS A 4 -5.17 -0.36 -7.51
C LYS A 4 -4.33 -1.53 -7.03
N VAL A 5 -4.79 -2.72 -7.28
CA VAL A 5 -4.02 -3.93 -6.96
C VAL A 5 -2.69 -3.87 -7.70
N GLY A 6 -1.62 -4.15 -7.00
CA GLY A 6 -0.27 -4.10 -7.54
C GLY A 6 0.47 -2.80 -7.30
N ASP A 7 -0.22 -1.76 -6.81
CA ASP A 7 0.45 -0.49 -6.54
C ASP A 7 1.47 -0.66 -5.43
N LEU A 8 2.61 0.00 -5.60
CA LEU A 8 3.63 0.06 -4.55
C LEU A 8 3.30 1.23 -3.64
N VAL A 9 3.19 0.97 -2.37
CA VAL A 9 2.76 1.96 -1.39
C VAL A 9 3.73 2.00 -0.22
N SER A 10 3.68 3.08 0.53
CA SER A 10 4.50 3.20 1.72
C SER A 10 3.71 3.81 2.86
N TYR A 11 4.17 3.56 4.07
CA TYR A 11 3.57 4.11 5.26
C TYR A 11 4.72 4.54 6.19
N GLN A 12 4.73 5.80 6.56
CA GLN A 12 5.80 6.33 7.40
C GLN A 12 5.40 6.20 8.87
N ASP A 13 6.14 5.38 9.58
CA ASP A 13 6.01 5.26 11.02
C ASP A 13 7.06 6.16 11.69
N PHE A 14 7.06 6.22 13.02
CA PHE A 14 8.00 7.07 13.74
C PHE A 14 9.44 6.76 13.38
N SER A 15 9.79 5.51 13.28
CA SER A 15 11.18 5.13 13.15
C SER A 15 11.48 4.46 11.82
N ALA A 16 10.51 4.14 11.01
CA ALA A 16 10.76 3.38 9.79
C ALA A 16 9.72 3.67 8.74
N LYS A 17 10.10 3.40 7.49
CA LYS A 17 9.20 3.50 6.36
C LYS A 17 8.85 2.08 5.96
N TRP A 18 7.58 1.75 6.00
CA TRP A 18 7.08 0.46 5.59
C TRP A 18 6.76 0.49 4.11
N ILE A 19 7.12 -0.54 3.39
CA ILE A 19 6.84 -0.65 1.97
C ILE A 19 5.91 -1.83 1.77
N GLY A 20 4.94 -1.68 0.89
CA GLY A 20 3.99 -2.75 0.63
C GLY A 20 3.43 -2.72 -0.77
N ILE A 21 2.70 -3.77 -1.09
CA ILE A 21 2.01 -3.91 -2.37
C ILE A 21 0.53 -4.08 -2.08
N VAL A 22 -0.30 -3.36 -2.81
CA VAL A 22 -1.75 -3.47 -2.65
C VAL A 22 -2.20 -4.83 -3.16
N LYS A 23 -2.84 -5.60 -2.29
CA LYS A 23 -3.34 -6.93 -2.63
C LYS A 23 -4.80 -6.90 -3.06
N ARG A 24 -5.58 -6.01 -2.49
CA ARG A 24 -7.00 -5.93 -2.80
C ARG A 24 -7.52 -4.55 -2.42
N VAL A 25 -8.40 -4.00 -3.23
CA VAL A 25 -9.11 -2.77 -2.90
C VAL A 25 -10.47 -3.15 -2.35
N ILE A 26 -10.86 -2.56 -1.24
CA ILE A 26 -12.11 -2.93 -0.57
C ILE A 26 -13.28 -2.34 -1.37
N PRO A 27 -14.26 -3.16 -1.76
CA PRO A 27 -15.40 -2.68 -2.53
C PRO A 27 -16.21 -1.63 -1.76
N GLY A 28 -16.81 -0.73 -2.51
CA GLY A 28 -17.63 0.32 -1.92
C GLY A 28 -16.85 1.56 -1.53
N THR A 29 -15.54 1.51 -1.61
CA THR A 29 -14.72 2.67 -1.35
C THR A 29 -13.41 2.52 -2.09
N ASP A 30 -12.88 3.59 -2.63
CA ASP A 30 -11.59 3.58 -3.28
C ASP A 30 -10.50 4.07 -2.34
N ARG A 31 -10.82 4.17 -1.05
CA ARG A 31 -9.88 4.72 -0.08
C ARG A 31 -9.28 3.66 0.83
N ARG A 32 -9.82 2.47 0.85
CA ARG A 32 -9.35 1.42 1.74
C ARG A 32 -8.87 0.24 0.92
N ALA A 33 -7.79 -0.35 1.36
CA ALA A 33 -7.19 -1.48 0.66
C ALA A 33 -6.49 -2.39 1.64
N VAL A 34 -6.34 -3.64 1.25
CA VAL A 34 -5.51 -4.60 1.97
C VAL A 34 -4.14 -4.58 1.32
N VAL A 35 -3.12 -4.38 2.12
CA VAL A 35 -1.74 -4.25 1.66
C VAL A 35 -0.88 -5.31 2.31
N CYS A 36 -0.03 -5.92 1.53
CA CYS A 36 0.99 -6.82 2.04
C CYS A 36 2.25 -5.99 2.27
N TRP A 37 2.62 -5.83 3.53
CA TRP A 37 3.74 -4.99 3.93
C TRP A 37 4.98 -5.83 4.20
N ILE A 38 6.14 -5.24 4.00
CA ILE A 38 7.41 -5.83 4.40
C ILE A 38 7.86 -5.12 5.66
N ASP A 39 8.01 -5.88 6.75
CA ASP A 39 8.46 -5.32 8.01
C ASP A 39 9.89 -4.82 7.84
N PRO A 40 10.17 -3.53 8.05
CA PRO A 40 11.52 -3.00 7.83
C PRO A 40 12.56 -3.52 8.82
N TYR A 41 12.11 -4.13 9.92
CA TYR A 41 13.05 -4.64 10.91
C TYR A 41 13.33 -6.11 10.71
N SER A 42 12.34 -6.91 10.36
CA SER A 42 12.52 -8.36 10.26
C SER A 42 12.51 -8.88 8.83
N GLY A 43 12.02 -8.10 7.89
CA GLY A 43 11.84 -8.55 6.51
C GLY A 43 10.66 -9.47 6.31
N LYS A 44 9.86 -9.71 7.34
CA LYS A 44 8.71 -10.60 7.21
C LYS A 44 7.55 -9.86 6.57
N LEU A 45 6.68 -10.61 5.94
CA LEU A 45 5.48 -10.06 5.34
C LEU A 45 4.36 -9.97 6.35
N ASP A 46 3.59 -8.90 6.27
CA ASP A 46 2.45 -8.69 7.14
C ASP A 46 1.34 -8.06 6.32
N THR A 47 0.11 -8.44 6.58
CA THR A 47 -1.03 -7.96 5.82
C THR A 47 -1.93 -7.13 6.73
N SER A 48 -2.28 -5.94 6.29
CA SER A 48 -3.21 -5.10 7.02
C SER A 48 -3.96 -4.20 6.07
N SER A 49 -5.08 -3.66 6.53
CA SER A 49 -5.83 -2.71 5.73
C SER A 49 -5.38 -1.29 6.04
N VAL A 50 -5.45 -0.43 5.04
CA VAL A 50 -5.07 0.97 5.19
C VAL A 50 -6.14 1.85 4.60
N ASN A 51 -6.15 3.10 5.01
CA ASN A 51 -6.99 4.12 4.44
C ASN A 51 -6.09 5.12 3.72
N SER A 52 -6.32 5.34 2.44
CA SER A 52 -5.47 6.21 1.64
C SER A 52 -5.51 7.68 2.08
N ARG A 53 -6.47 8.04 2.95
CA ARG A 53 -6.50 9.38 3.50
C ARG A 53 -5.54 9.59 4.66
N ASP A 54 -4.94 8.53 5.19
CA ASP A 54 -3.96 8.67 6.25
C ASP A 54 -2.78 9.45 5.69
N THR A 55 -2.39 10.50 6.38
CA THR A 55 -1.33 11.39 5.89
C THR A 55 0.03 10.71 5.84
N ARG A 56 0.20 9.59 6.53
CA ARG A 56 1.44 8.83 6.51
C ARG A 56 1.51 7.81 5.39
N PHE A 57 0.41 7.65 4.64
CA PHE A 57 0.32 6.66 3.57
C PHE A 57 0.57 7.35 2.24
N ARG A 58 1.36 6.75 1.37
CA ARG A 58 1.64 7.30 0.06
C ARG A 58 1.66 6.21 -0.99
N ILE A 59 1.25 6.54 -2.20
CA ILE A 59 1.40 5.67 -3.35
C ILE A 59 2.74 6.03 -3.97
N GLU A 60 3.69 5.10 -3.92
CA GLU A 60 5.03 5.34 -4.43
C GLU A 60 5.12 5.11 -5.93
N ALA A 61 4.44 4.10 -6.45
CA ALA A 61 4.42 3.81 -7.86
C ALA A 61 3.14 3.07 -8.20
N GLU A 62 2.49 3.44 -9.28
CA GLU A 62 1.28 2.79 -9.71
C GLU A 62 1.62 1.62 -10.60
N PHE A 63 0.94 0.52 -10.41
CA PHE A 63 1.10 -0.63 -11.27
C PHE A 63 0.46 -0.31 -12.62
N ASN A 64 1.24 -0.40 -13.68
CA ASN A 64 0.76 -0.03 -14.98
C ASN A 64 0.92 -1.21 -15.92
N VAL A 65 -0.20 -1.86 -16.26
CA VAL A 65 -0.18 -2.96 -17.18
C VAL A 65 -0.26 -2.59 -18.61
N LYS A 66 -0.46 -1.28 -18.98
CA LYS A 66 -0.60 -0.91 -20.25
C LYS A 66 0.68 -0.98 -20.88
N SER A 67 1.08 -1.39 -21.41
CA SER A 67 2.22 -1.41 -21.80
C SER A 67 2.55 -1.45 -22.92
N ARG A 68 2.94 -1.35 -23.37
CA ARG A 68 3.50 -1.64 -24.44
C ARG A 68 2.85 -2.02 -25.44
#